data_6b64c14f2185caf865acff35edf2f713
#
_entry.id   6b64c14f2185caf865acff35edf2f713
#
_cell.length_a   1.000
_cell.length_b   1.000
_cell.length_c   1.000
_cell.angle_alpha   90.00
_cell.angle_beta   90.00
_cell.angle_gamma   90.00
#
_symmetry.space_group_name_H-M   'P 1'
#
loop_
_entity.id
_entity.type
_entity.pdbx_description
1 polymer ?
#
loop_
_entity_poly.entity_id
_entity_poly.type
_entity_poly.pdbx_seq_one_letter_code
_entity_poly.pdbx_strand_id
1 'polypeptide(L)'
;MTTPRINDIAAFMKARHDIYLDRKAGKPGPWTADPVLRDGRFCNIFRELDTVTIWIDKHIRQPYADHPHLWFMLAIARYINWPDTLAELIQTKQWPDNPDFEPSWLTTALEHRAVRGDKVYTGAYMIRAESDPSKEWYSWTKHRYIAEIVLGRLWEDREEWQRMLETTPGVLRSFNRLETVWEKFQQHRYVGWGPFMAYEVVTDLRHTRYLRNAPDIWAWANAGPGAIRGLNRLYGRDLAAKPRPEQTNAEMIELMQELNALDARGFNETFGPPQLGSPHVGPRFEARDIEHTLCEFDKYERVRLNEGKMRSKYDWRKATTLA
;
A
#
# COMPACT_ATOMS: atom_id res chain seq x y z
N MET A 1 -1.30 -31.34 7.49
CA MET A 1 -1.44 -29.89 7.36
C MET A 1 -2.90 -29.55 7.55
N THR A 2 -3.22 -28.53 8.34
CA THR A 2 -4.61 -28.11 8.54
C THR A 2 -5.08 -27.38 7.29
N THR A 3 -6.25 -27.74 6.77
CA THR A 3 -6.84 -27.03 5.61
C THR A 3 -7.19 -25.60 6.02
N PRO A 4 -6.81 -24.58 5.26
CA PRO A 4 -7.11 -23.20 5.59
C PRO A 4 -8.63 -22.93 5.56
N ARG A 5 -9.09 -22.02 6.42
CA ARG A 5 -10.51 -21.60 6.48
C ARG A 5 -10.82 -20.60 5.36
N ILE A 6 -10.72 -21.05 4.12
CA ILE A 6 -10.87 -20.20 2.94
C ILE A 6 -12.23 -19.51 2.84
N ASN A 7 -13.31 -20.20 3.27
CA ASN A 7 -14.65 -19.63 3.24
C ASN A 7 -14.80 -18.42 4.16
N ASP A 8 -14.03 -18.35 5.25
CA ASP A 8 -14.11 -17.24 6.21
C ASP A 8 -13.52 -15.96 5.59
N ILE A 9 -12.35 -16.07 4.96
CA ILE A 9 -11.75 -14.92 4.29
C ILE A 9 -12.54 -14.52 3.05
N ALA A 10 -13.06 -15.47 2.28
CA ALA A 10 -13.92 -15.18 1.13
C ALA A 10 -15.20 -14.43 1.53
N ALA A 11 -15.84 -14.84 2.64
CA ALA A 11 -17.00 -14.16 3.19
C ALA A 11 -16.68 -12.72 3.65
N PHE A 12 -15.53 -12.54 4.32
CA PHE A 12 -15.05 -11.21 4.69
C PHE A 12 -14.79 -10.33 3.45
N MET A 13 -14.11 -10.86 2.45
CA MET A 13 -13.82 -10.15 1.20
C MET A 13 -15.12 -9.70 0.52
N LYS A 14 -16.07 -10.61 0.40
CA LYS A 14 -17.38 -10.30 -0.19
C LYS A 14 -18.09 -9.20 0.60
N ALA A 15 -18.26 -9.37 1.90
CA ALA A 15 -18.96 -8.40 2.73
C ALA A 15 -18.32 -7.02 2.69
N ARG A 16 -16.96 -6.94 2.68
CA ARG A 16 -16.25 -5.67 2.58
C ARG A 16 -16.39 -5.04 1.20
N HIS A 17 -16.38 -5.83 0.14
CA HIS A 17 -16.53 -5.34 -1.23
C HIS A 17 -17.96 -4.87 -1.51
N ASP A 18 -18.97 -5.56 -1.01
CA ASP A 18 -20.39 -5.17 -1.12
C ASP A 18 -20.61 -3.76 -0.52
N ILE A 19 -19.97 -3.42 0.61
CA ILE A 19 -20.00 -2.06 1.18
C ILE A 19 -19.47 -1.03 0.17
N TYR A 20 -18.38 -1.35 -0.54
CA TYR A 20 -17.85 -0.45 -1.56
C TYR A 20 -18.82 -0.27 -2.73
N LEU A 21 -19.39 -1.36 -3.23
CA LEU A 21 -20.33 -1.33 -4.34
C LEU A 21 -21.61 -0.56 -3.99
N ASP A 22 -22.16 -0.76 -2.80
CA ASP A 22 -23.35 -0.05 -2.33
C ASP A 22 -23.11 1.45 -2.19
N ARG A 23 -21.94 1.84 -1.67
CA ARG A 23 -21.53 3.25 -1.61
C ARG A 23 -21.34 3.85 -2.99
N LYS A 24 -20.71 3.13 -3.90
CA LYS A 24 -20.51 3.56 -5.30
C LYS A 24 -21.85 3.72 -6.02
N ALA A 25 -22.82 2.88 -5.72
CA ALA A 25 -24.18 2.97 -6.24
C ALA A 25 -25.02 4.09 -5.58
N GLY A 26 -24.47 4.86 -4.64
CA GLY A 26 -25.17 5.94 -3.95
C GLY A 26 -26.26 5.46 -2.96
N LYS A 27 -26.25 4.19 -2.56
CA LYS A 27 -27.22 3.69 -1.59
C LYS A 27 -27.04 4.35 -0.22
N PRO A 28 -28.09 4.64 0.53
CA PRO A 28 -27.97 5.17 1.88
C PRO A 28 -27.36 4.13 2.83
N GLY A 29 -26.53 4.57 3.78
CA GLY A 29 -25.98 3.72 4.83
C GLY A 29 -27.00 3.39 5.94
N PRO A 30 -26.69 2.42 6.82
CA PRO A 30 -25.47 1.63 6.81
C PRO A 30 -25.49 0.54 5.71
N TRP A 31 -24.34 0.29 5.10
CA TRP A 31 -24.23 -0.67 3.97
C TRP A 31 -23.98 -2.11 4.42
N THR A 32 -24.02 -2.38 5.70
CA THR A 32 -23.87 -3.71 6.28
C THR A 32 -24.52 -3.77 7.65
N ALA A 33 -25.04 -4.95 8.00
CA ALA A 33 -25.53 -5.25 9.35
C ALA A 33 -24.38 -5.68 10.30
N ASP A 34 -23.21 -6.06 9.77
CA ASP A 34 -22.06 -6.44 10.59
C ASP A 34 -21.51 -5.21 11.34
N PRO A 35 -21.55 -5.20 12.69
CA PRO A 35 -21.14 -4.03 13.46
C PRO A 35 -19.65 -3.74 13.36
N VAL A 36 -18.81 -4.75 13.15
CA VAL A 36 -17.36 -4.58 13.01
C VAL A 36 -17.03 -3.87 11.70
N LEU A 37 -17.62 -4.30 10.60
CA LEU A 37 -17.45 -3.69 9.28
C LEU A 37 -18.13 -2.32 9.18
N ARG A 38 -19.28 -2.14 9.86
CA ARG A 38 -20.02 -0.88 9.86
C ARG A 38 -19.27 0.24 10.57
N ASP A 39 -18.70 -0.04 11.75
CA ASP A 39 -18.16 0.97 12.65
C ASP A 39 -16.61 1.04 12.58
N GLY A 40 -15.97 0.11 11.88
CA GLY A 40 -14.53 0.04 11.73
C GLY A 40 -14.04 0.62 10.40
N ARG A 41 -12.81 1.17 10.41
CA ARG A 41 -12.14 1.56 9.17
C ARG A 41 -11.39 0.38 8.58
N PHE A 42 -11.80 -0.02 7.39
CA PHE A 42 -11.16 -1.08 6.59
C PHE A 42 -10.79 -0.54 5.21
N CYS A 43 -9.65 -0.96 4.70
CA CYS A 43 -9.30 -0.73 3.30
C CYS A 43 -10.23 -1.52 2.37
N ASN A 44 -10.26 -1.15 1.10
CA ASN A 44 -10.97 -1.95 0.10
C ASN A 44 -10.17 -3.24 -0.20
N ILE A 45 -10.87 -4.25 -0.69
CA ILE A 45 -10.23 -5.52 -1.07
C ILE A 45 -9.20 -5.29 -2.19
N PHE A 46 -9.54 -4.43 -3.14
CA PHE A 46 -8.60 -3.92 -4.13
C PHE A 46 -8.10 -2.55 -3.66
N ARG A 47 -6.80 -2.44 -3.40
CA ARG A 47 -6.19 -1.18 -2.92
C ARG A 47 -6.33 -0.02 -3.88
N GLU A 48 -6.45 -0.30 -5.17
CA GLU A 48 -6.72 0.71 -6.19
C GLU A 48 -7.98 1.52 -5.91
N LEU A 49 -8.91 0.93 -5.16
CA LEU A 49 -10.18 1.57 -4.81
C LEU A 49 -10.10 2.39 -3.51
N ASP A 50 -8.96 2.44 -2.85
CA ASP A 50 -8.76 3.27 -1.67
C ASP A 50 -8.58 4.75 -2.05
N THR A 51 -9.21 5.64 -1.30
CA THR A 51 -9.27 7.08 -1.60
C THR A 51 -7.91 7.71 -1.89
N VAL A 52 -6.89 7.36 -1.09
CA VAL A 52 -5.54 7.91 -1.30
C VAL A 52 -4.90 7.34 -2.56
N THR A 53 -5.12 6.06 -2.87
CA THR A 53 -4.61 5.42 -4.08
C THR A 53 -5.26 6.02 -5.33
N ILE A 54 -6.58 6.25 -5.30
CA ILE A 54 -7.29 6.98 -6.37
C ILE A 54 -6.72 8.38 -6.56
N TRP A 55 -6.47 9.09 -5.46
CA TRP A 55 -5.90 10.43 -5.51
C TRP A 55 -4.49 10.42 -6.14
N ILE A 56 -3.62 9.52 -5.72
CA ILE A 56 -2.26 9.36 -6.28
C ILE A 56 -2.33 9.00 -7.77
N ASP A 57 -3.25 8.13 -8.15
CA ASP A 57 -3.43 7.76 -9.56
C ASP A 57 -3.80 8.97 -10.40
N LYS A 58 -4.85 9.70 -9.99
CA LYS A 58 -5.39 10.85 -10.72
C LYS A 58 -4.41 12.02 -10.82
N HIS A 59 -3.65 12.28 -9.75
CA HIS A 59 -2.82 13.49 -9.66
C HIS A 59 -1.33 13.27 -9.88
N ILE A 60 -0.86 12.01 -9.87
CA ILE A 60 0.55 11.68 -10.02
C ILE A 60 0.76 10.65 -11.13
N ARG A 61 0.22 9.42 -10.99
CA ARG A 61 0.52 8.33 -11.93
C ARG A 61 0.08 8.63 -13.36
N GLN A 62 -1.14 9.10 -13.55
CA GLN A 62 -1.67 9.39 -14.89
C GLN A 62 -1.02 10.62 -15.51
N PRO A 63 -0.99 11.80 -14.85
CA PRO A 63 -0.41 13.00 -15.45
C PRO A 63 1.08 12.89 -15.75
N TYR A 64 1.82 12.12 -14.92
CA TYR A 64 3.28 11.99 -15.04
C TYR A 64 3.72 10.58 -15.48
N ALA A 65 2.86 9.86 -16.20
CA ALA A 65 3.12 8.47 -16.60
C ALA A 65 4.46 8.25 -17.30
N ASP A 66 4.89 9.22 -18.11
CA ASP A 66 6.13 9.17 -18.88
C ASP A 66 7.29 9.94 -18.22
N HIS A 67 7.06 10.55 -17.07
CA HIS A 67 8.11 11.32 -16.39
C HIS A 67 9.25 10.39 -15.90
N PRO A 68 10.52 10.72 -16.14
CA PRO A 68 11.65 9.85 -15.79
C PRO A 68 11.72 9.52 -14.28
N HIS A 69 11.30 10.43 -13.43
CA HIS A 69 11.34 10.26 -11.98
C HIS A 69 9.98 9.94 -11.34
N LEU A 70 9.02 9.40 -12.09
CA LEU A 70 7.72 8.98 -11.55
C LEU A 70 7.87 8.04 -10.34
N TRP A 71 8.85 7.16 -10.37
CA TRP A 71 9.14 6.27 -9.24
C TRP A 71 9.43 7.03 -7.94
N PHE A 72 10.18 8.11 -8.02
CA PHE A 72 10.52 8.95 -6.87
C PHE A 72 9.33 9.81 -6.41
N MET A 73 8.52 10.29 -7.34
CA MET A 73 7.26 10.96 -7.03
C MET A 73 6.34 10.07 -6.21
N LEU A 74 6.26 8.78 -6.56
CA LEU A 74 5.48 7.79 -5.82
C LEU A 74 6.08 7.48 -4.45
N ALA A 75 7.42 7.47 -4.33
CA ALA A 75 8.10 7.36 -3.04
C ALA A 75 7.73 8.52 -2.10
N ILE A 76 7.77 9.76 -2.56
CA ILE A 76 7.32 10.94 -1.80
C ILE A 76 5.84 10.79 -1.44
N ALA A 77 5.00 10.47 -2.42
CA ALA A 77 3.56 10.37 -2.23
C ALA A 77 3.18 9.32 -1.18
N ARG A 78 3.80 8.15 -1.21
CA ARG A 78 3.52 7.09 -0.22
C ARG A 78 4.13 7.38 1.14
N TYR A 79 5.26 8.04 1.20
CA TYR A 79 5.83 8.41 2.50
C TYR A 79 4.96 9.44 3.24
N ILE A 80 4.42 10.42 2.54
CA ILE A 80 3.49 11.43 3.08
C ILE A 80 2.09 10.83 3.26
N ASN A 81 1.58 10.19 2.26
CA ASN A 81 0.29 9.49 2.17
C ASN A 81 -0.89 10.30 2.73
N TRP A 82 -0.90 11.61 2.46
CA TRP A 82 -1.95 12.55 2.86
C TRP A 82 -2.27 13.51 1.71
N PRO A 83 -3.47 13.37 1.06
CA PRO A 83 -3.83 14.11 -0.14
C PRO A 83 -3.68 15.62 -0.04
N ASP A 84 -4.10 16.23 1.10
CA ASP A 84 -4.04 17.68 1.25
C ASP A 84 -2.60 18.20 1.24
N THR A 85 -1.67 17.48 1.88
CA THR A 85 -0.24 17.82 1.83
C THR A 85 0.31 17.68 0.43
N LEU A 86 -0.02 16.57 -0.25
CA LEU A 86 0.45 16.32 -1.62
C LEU A 86 -0.10 17.37 -2.59
N ALA A 87 -1.36 17.80 -2.43
CA ALA A 87 -1.95 18.87 -3.24
C ALA A 87 -1.22 20.20 -3.06
N GLU A 88 -0.88 20.58 -1.81
CA GLU A 88 -0.07 21.79 -1.58
C GLU A 88 1.31 21.70 -2.23
N LEU A 89 1.98 20.55 -2.12
CA LEU A 89 3.29 20.35 -2.74
C LEU A 89 3.22 20.52 -4.28
N ILE A 90 2.18 19.97 -4.94
CA ILE A 90 1.97 20.15 -6.39
C ILE A 90 1.78 21.62 -6.75
N GLN A 91 1.03 22.39 -5.93
CA GLN A 91 0.78 23.81 -6.19
C GLN A 91 2.04 24.68 -6.14
N THR A 92 3.09 24.24 -5.46
CA THR A 92 4.35 25.00 -5.43
C THR A 92 5.11 25.00 -6.75
N LYS A 93 4.73 24.13 -7.71
CA LYS A 93 5.41 23.88 -8.98
C LYS A 93 6.88 23.43 -8.85
N GLN A 94 7.29 23.05 -7.66
CA GLN A 94 8.63 22.46 -7.43
C GLN A 94 8.57 20.94 -7.37
N TRP A 95 7.37 20.39 -7.28
CA TRP A 95 7.12 18.95 -7.36
C TRP A 95 5.68 18.76 -7.93
N PRO A 96 5.51 17.86 -8.87
CA PRO A 96 6.49 16.98 -9.50
C PRO A 96 7.23 17.57 -10.70
N ASP A 97 6.93 18.81 -11.11
CA ASP A 97 7.40 19.42 -12.35
C ASP A 97 8.90 19.81 -12.37
N ASN A 98 9.52 19.96 -11.18
CA ASN A 98 10.94 20.26 -11.10
C ASN A 98 11.77 18.98 -11.34
N PRO A 99 12.67 18.95 -12.34
CA PRO A 99 13.53 17.81 -12.59
C PRO A 99 14.55 17.57 -11.48
N ASP A 100 14.86 18.59 -10.66
CA ASP A 100 15.79 18.51 -9.56
C ASP A 100 15.06 18.60 -8.22
N PHE A 101 15.15 17.53 -7.46
CA PHE A 101 14.59 17.48 -6.13
C PHE A 101 15.50 18.20 -5.12
N GLU A 102 14.92 19.17 -4.41
CA GLU A 102 15.61 19.92 -3.37
C GLU A 102 15.07 19.52 -1.98
N PRO A 103 15.82 18.74 -1.18
CA PRO A 103 15.37 18.31 0.15
C PRO A 103 14.99 19.47 1.07
N SER A 104 15.72 20.58 1.00
CA SER A 104 15.46 21.79 1.80
C SER A 104 14.11 22.44 1.48
N TRP A 105 13.71 22.44 0.22
CA TRP A 105 12.37 22.88 -0.18
C TRP A 105 11.29 22.01 0.47
N LEU A 106 11.42 20.68 0.39
CA LEU A 106 10.44 19.77 0.98
C LEU A 106 10.38 19.94 2.50
N THR A 107 11.53 20.07 3.17
CA THR A 107 11.60 20.37 4.61
C THR A 107 10.77 21.61 4.93
N THR A 108 11.02 22.72 4.24
CA THR A 108 10.33 24.00 4.45
C THR A 108 8.82 23.88 4.24
N ALA A 109 8.40 23.21 3.16
CA ALA A 109 6.99 23.04 2.85
C ALA A 109 6.24 22.24 3.94
N LEU A 110 6.85 21.13 4.41
CA LEU A 110 6.26 20.30 5.46
C LEU A 110 6.25 20.99 6.82
N GLU A 111 7.29 21.76 7.15
CA GLU A 111 7.36 22.54 8.40
C GLU A 111 6.34 23.67 8.41
N HIS A 112 6.18 24.41 7.31
CA HIS A 112 5.15 25.44 7.20
C HIS A 112 3.74 24.87 7.47
N ARG A 113 3.46 23.70 6.90
CA ARG A 113 2.18 23.03 7.11
C ARG A 113 2.00 22.63 8.58
N ALA A 114 3.03 22.10 9.22
CA ALA A 114 3.02 21.71 10.62
C ALA A 114 2.83 22.91 11.56
N VAL A 115 3.49 24.05 11.29
CA VAL A 115 3.36 25.29 12.08
C VAL A 115 1.95 25.85 12.03
N ARG A 116 1.23 25.72 10.92
CA ARG A 116 -0.19 26.09 10.83
C ARG A 116 -1.13 25.16 11.60
N GLY A 117 -0.61 24.05 12.16
CA GLY A 117 -1.42 23.03 12.82
C GLY A 117 -2.10 22.05 11.85
N ASP A 118 -1.76 22.10 10.57
CA ASP A 118 -2.32 21.23 9.56
C ASP A 118 -1.69 19.86 9.64
N LYS A 119 -2.49 18.83 9.34
CA LYS A 119 -2.00 17.45 9.29
C LYS A 119 -1.06 17.26 8.10
N VAL A 120 0.17 16.81 8.38
CA VAL A 120 1.21 16.62 7.36
C VAL A 120 1.22 15.22 6.78
N TYR A 121 1.11 14.19 7.61
CA TYR A 121 1.22 12.78 7.21
C TYR A 121 -0.05 11.99 7.52
N THR A 122 -0.19 10.86 6.84
CA THR A 122 -1.23 9.90 7.22
C THR A 122 -1.11 9.49 8.69
N GLY A 123 -2.26 9.24 9.33
CA GLY A 123 -2.29 8.62 10.66
C GLY A 123 -2.22 7.08 10.61
N ALA A 124 -2.22 6.49 9.40
CA ALA A 124 -2.19 5.04 9.23
C ALA A 124 -0.78 4.46 9.37
N TYR A 125 0.25 5.25 9.06
CA TYR A 125 1.65 4.82 9.09
C TYR A 125 2.37 5.38 10.32
N MET A 126 3.32 4.60 10.85
CA MET A 126 4.19 5.04 11.95
C MET A 126 5.41 5.77 11.40
N ILE A 127 5.20 7.00 10.92
CA ILE A 127 6.26 7.85 10.41
C ILE A 127 6.96 8.54 11.59
N ARG A 128 8.24 8.26 11.80
CA ARG A 128 9.03 8.73 12.94
C ARG A 128 10.26 9.53 12.46
N ALA A 129 10.77 10.39 13.33
CA ALA A 129 12.13 10.91 13.21
C ALA A 129 13.14 9.82 13.58
N GLU A 130 14.42 10.12 13.44
CA GLU A 130 15.48 9.24 13.92
C GLU A 130 15.38 9.03 15.43
N SER A 131 15.60 7.80 15.86
CA SER A 131 15.56 7.41 17.29
C SER A 131 16.91 7.00 17.86
N ASP A 132 17.92 6.83 17.02
CA ASP A 132 19.29 6.45 17.42
C ASP A 132 20.11 7.71 17.76
N PRO A 133 20.48 7.92 19.05
CA PRO A 133 21.24 9.09 19.47
C PRO A 133 22.66 9.17 18.87
N SER A 134 23.17 8.08 18.33
CA SER A 134 24.48 8.05 17.68
C SER A 134 24.50 8.65 16.28
N LYS A 135 23.33 8.93 15.71
CA LYS A 135 23.20 9.50 14.38
C LYS A 135 23.30 11.03 14.41
N GLU A 136 24.00 11.59 13.47
CA GLU A 136 24.17 13.04 13.30
C GLU A 136 22.81 13.77 13.23
N TRP A 137 21.82 13.16 12.58
CA TRP A 137 20.48 13.73 12.39
C TRP A 137 19.46 13.40 13.49
N TYR A 138 19.90 12.83 14.61
CA TYR A 138 19.04 12.48 15.75
C TYR A 138 18.23 13.68 16.29
N SER A 139 18.84 14.88 16.32
CA SER A 139 18.19 16.09 16.80
C SER A 139 17.34 16.82 15.76
N TRP A 140 17.29 16.33 14.55
CA TRP A 140 16.55 17.00 13.48
C TRP A 140 15.05 16.88 13.65
N THR A 141 14.31 17.86 13.10
CA THR A 141 12.87 17.72 12.98
C THR A 141 12.53 16.49 12.13
N LYS A 142 11.37 15.89 12.40
CA LYS A 142 10.89 14.78 11.59
C LYS A 142 10.80 15.14 10.10
N HIS A 143 10.43 16.37 9.78
CA HIS A 143 10.27 16.83 8.40
C HIS A 143 11.61 16.91 7.68
N ARG A 144 12.60 17.47 8.35
CA ARG A 144 13.98 17.53 7.83
C ARG A 144 14.57 16.14 7.64
N TYR A 145 14.44 15.26 8.63
CA TYR A 145 14.92 13.88 8.54
C TYR A 145 14.31 13.15 7.35
N ILE A 146 13.00 13.28 7.14
CA ILE A 146 12.32 12.62 6.01
C ILE A 146 12.80 13.19 4.68
N ALA A 147 12.89 14.51 4.55
CA ALA A 147 13.26 15.14 3.29
C ALA A 147 14.72 14.90 2.93
N GLU A 148 15.64 15.13 3.88
CA GLU A 148 17.08 15.13 3.60
C GLU A 148 17.71 13.73 3.71
N ILE A 149 17.27 12.89 4.65
CA ILE A 149 17.84 11.56 4.84
C ILE A 149 17.04 10.49 4.10
N VAL A 150 15.76 10.38 4.38
CA VAL A 150 14.96 9.27 3.85
C VAL A 150 14.77 9.40 2.34
N LEU A 151 14.36 10.56 1.88
CA LEU A 151 14.10 10.83 0.45
C LEU A 151 15.36 11.29 -0.27
N GLY A 152 16.20 12.12 0.40
CA GLY A 152 17.43 12.63 -0.18
C GLY A 152 18.37 11.52 -0.64
N ARG A 153 18.56 10.46 0.16
CA ARG A 153 19.40 9.31 -0.22
C ARG A 153 18.88 8.52 -1.41
N LEU A 154 17.55 8.42 -1.58
CA LEU A 154 17.00 7.85 -2.81
C LEU A 154 17.32 8.73 -4.02
N TRP A 155 17.26 10.05 -3.82
CA TRP A 155 17.54 11.01 -4.89
C TRP A 155 19.01 11.08 -5.28
N GLU A 156 19.92 10.93 -4.32
CA GLU A 156 21.36 10.81 -4.58
C GLU A 156 21.65 9.67 -5.56
N ASP A 157 20.93 8.56 -5.45
CA ASP A 157 21.09 7.37 -6.30
C ASP A 157 20.12 7.33 -7.48
N ARG A 158 19.49 8.45 -7.83
CA ARG A 158 18.42 8.48 -8.84
C ARG A 158 18.79 7.85 -10.18
N GLU A 159 20.03 7.99 -10.61
CA GLU A 159 20.50 7.40 -11.87
C GLU A 159 20.58 5.87 -11.80
N GLU A 160 20.98 5.33 -10.64
CA GLU A 160 21.01 3.89 -10.41
C GLU A 160 19.60 3.32 -10.36
N TRP A 161 18.68 3.99 -9.63
CA TRP A 161 17.27 3.65 -9.58
C TRP A 161 16.63 3.68 -10.97
N GLN A 162 16.88 4.74 -11.73
CA GLN A 162 16.37 4.90 -13.08
C GLN A 162 16.84 3.77 -14.00
N ARG A 163 18.13 3.49 -14.02
CA ARG A 163 18.69 2.38 -14.81
C ARG A 163 18.08 1.04 -14.44
N MET A 164 17.91 0.77 -13.15
CA MET A 164 17.31 -0.47 -12.66
C MET A 164 15.86 -0.62 -13.13
N LEU A 165 15.06 0.45 -13.02
CA LEU A 165 13.63 0.44 -13.32
C LEU A 165 13.34 0.47 -14.83
N GLU A 166 14.22 1.06 -15.66
CA GLU A 166 14.06 1.18 -17.11
C GLU A 166 14.76 0.07 -17.91
N THR A 167 15.40 -0.87 -17.24
CA THR A 167 16.05 -1.99 -17.93
C THR A 167 15.03 -2.80 -18.71
N THR A 168 15.26 -2.94 -20.03
CA THR A 168 14.36 -3.68 -20.94
C THR A 168 14.28 -5.15 -20.53
N PRO A 169 13.09 -5.74 -20.46
CA PRO A 169 12.91 -7.16 -20.19
C PRO A 169 13.75 -8.00 -21.17
N GLY A 170 14.63 -8.87 -20.66
CA GLY A 170 15.43 -9.78 -21.44
C GLY A 170 16.93 -9.47 -21.58
N VAL A 171 17.39 -8.26 -21.21
CA VAL A 171 18.81 -7.88 -21.31
C VAL A 171 19.62 -8.24 -20.07
N LEU A 172 19.00 -8.18 -18.88
CA LEU A 172 19.58 -8.70 -17.64
C LEU A 172 18.48 -9.40 -16.86
N ARG A 173 18.75 -10.61 -16.35
CA ARG A 173 17.81 -11.32 -15.49
C ARG A 173 17.40 -10.42 -14.34
N SER A 174 16.09 -10.13 -14.25
CA SER A 174 15.37 -9.92 -13.01
C SER A 174 15.13 -8.52 -12.45
N PHE A 175 15.58 -7.41 -13.03
CA PHE A 175 15.33 -6.10 -12.38
C PHE A 175 13.86 -5.65 -12.40
N ASN A 176 13.05 -6.13 -13.34
CA ASN A 176 11.62 -5.78 -13.44
C ASN A 176 10.71 -6.67 -12.57
N ARG A 177 11.17 -7.06 -11.38
CA ARG A 177 10.41 -7.83 -10.39
C ARG A 177 10.03 -6.94 -9.21
N LEU A 178 8.83 -7.17 -8.66
CA LEU A 178 8.38 -6.50 -7.43
C LEU A 178 9.37 -6.76 -6.28
N GLU A 179 9.76 -8.04 -6.11
CA GLU A 179 10.70 -8.47 -5.08
C GLU A 179 12.05 -7.76 -5.18
N THR A 180 12.64 -7.71 -6.39
CA THR A 180 13.95 -7.08 -6.59
C THR A 180 13.93 -5.58 -6.28
N VAL A 181 12.85 -4.88 -6.66
CA VAL A 181 12.69 -3.46 -6.33
C VAL A 181 12.51 -3.27 -4.82
N TRP A 182 11.74 -4.15 -4.18
CA TRP A 182 11.58 -4.14 -2.73
C TRP A 182 12.92 -4.40 -2.01
N GLU A 183 13.71 -5.39 -2.44
CA GLU A 183 15.05 -5.68 -1.89
C GLU A 183 16.00 -4.50 -2.02
N LYS A 184 15.93 -3.75 -3.13
CA LYS A 184 16.73 -2.54 -3.31
C LYS A 184 16.46 -1.53 -2.20
N PHE A 185 15.20 -1.30 -1.83
CA PHE A 185 14.83 -0.45 -0.69
C PHE A 185 15.36 -0.96 0.66
N GLN A 186 15.61 -2.28 0.82
CA GLN A 186 16.12 -2.85 2.08
C GLN A 186 17.63 -2.69 2.27
N GLN A 187 18.35 -2.08 1.32
CA GLN A 187 19.78 -1.81 1.48
C GLN A 187 20.01 -0.83 2.64
N HIS A 188 21.06 -1.08 3.43
CA HIS A 188 21.38 -0.30 4.65
C HIS A 188 21.48 1.21 4.45
N ARG A 189 21.81 1.65 3.24
CA ARG A 189 21.89 3.08 2.92
C ARG A 189 20.54 3.79 2.89
N TYR A 190 19.43 3.06 2.65
CA TYR A 190 18.10 3.61 2.55
C TYR A 190 17.37 3.53 3.89
N VAL A 191 17.83 4.31 4.86
CA VAL A 191 17.19 4.41 6.18
C VAL A 191 15.75 4.93 6.07
N GLY A 192 14.87 4.48 6.95
CA GLY A 192 13.46 4.86 6.93
C GLY A 192 12.60 4.04 5.94
N TRP A 193 13.21 3.27 5.05
CA TRP A 193 12.52 2.39 4.11
C TRP A 193 12.45 0.95 4.63
N GLY A 194 11.74 0.79 5.75
CA GLY A 194 11.47 -0.56 6.26
C GLY A 194 10.56 -1.37 5.31
N PRO A 195 10.42 -2.70 5.57
CA PRO A 195 9.71 -3.62 4.68
C PRO A 195 8.32 -3.14 4.26
N PHE A 196 7.57 -2.54 5.17
CA PHE A 196 6.23 -2.01 4.91
C PHE A 196 6.26 -0.79 3.97
N MET A 197 7.08 0.23 4.28
CA MET A 197 7.11 1.47 3.48
C MET A 197 7.62 1.21 2.06
N ALA A 198 8.64 0.38 1.92
CA ALA A 198 9.13 -0.07 0.63
C ALA A 198 8.03 -0.77 -0.18
N TYR A 199 7.28 -1.67 0.47
CA TYR A 199 6.22 -2.43 -0.19
C TYR A 199 5.06 -1.53 -0.67
N GLU A 200 4.72 -0.48 0.09
CA GLU A 200 3.73 0.52 -0.33
C GLU A 200 4.11 1.21 -1.65
N VAL A 201 5.39 1.55 -1.83
CA VAL A 201 5.88 2.14 -3.09
C VAL A 201 5.88 1.11 -4.22
N VAL A 202 6.36 -0.12 -3.97
CA VAL A 202 6.37 -1.19 -4.96
C VAL A 202 4.97 -1.51 -5.47
N THR A 203 3.96 -1.49 -4.59
CA THR A 203 2.56 -1.70 -5.00
C THR A 203 2.02 -0.58 -5.89
N ASP A 204 2.51 0.67 -5.75
CA ASP A 204 2.19 1.74 -6.69
C ASP A 204 2.93 1.59 -8.02
N LEU A 205 4.22 1.24 -7.98
CA LEU A 205 5.03 1.00 -9.17
C LEU A 205 4.47 -0.14 -10.04
N ARG A 206 3.75 -1.10 -9.41
CA ARG A 206 3.02 -2.17 -10.10
C ARG A 206 2.04 -1.62 -11.16
N HIS A 207 1.49 -0.42 -10.95
CA HIS A 207 0.55 0.22 -11.87
C HIS A 207 1.21 1.18 -12.86
N THR A 208 2.52 1.18 -12.94
CA THR A 208 3.29 2.05 -13.84
C THR A 208 4.02 1.27 -14.91
N ARG A 209 4.61 1.98 -15.87
CA ARG A 209 5.46 1.36 -16.90
C ARG A 209 6.61 0.52 -16.34
N TYR A 210 7.03 0.79 -15.11
CA TYR A 210 8.17 0.09 -14.49
C TYR A 210 7.86 -1.37 -14.14
N LEU A 211 6.72 -1.64 -13.51
CA LEU A 211 6.41 -2.96 -12.95
C LEU A 211 5.04 -3.52 -13.38
N ARG A 212 4.32 -2.87 -14.30
CA ARG A 212 3.01 -3.39 -14.76
C ARG A 212 3.07 -4.79 -15.38
N ASN A 213 4.22 -5.18 -15.89
CA ASN A 213 4.47 -6.50 -16.51
C ASN A 213 5.46 -7.34 -15.70
N ALA A 214 5.62 -7.06 -14.40
CA ALA A 214 6.54 -7.82 -13.57
C ALA A 214 6.14 -9.31 -13.52
N PRO A 215 7.10 -10.24 -13.67
CA PRO A 215 6.78 -11.67 -13.78
C PRO A 215 6.32 -12.29 -12.45
N ASP A 216 6.49 -11.57 -11.34
CA ASP A 216 6.19 -12.04 -9.99
C ASP A 216 4.91 -11.46 -9.38
N ILE A 217 4.06 -10.81 -10.16
CA ILE A 217 2.78 -10.24 -9.73
C ILE A 217 1.90 -11.28 -9.01
N TRP A 218 1.90 -12.51 -9.51
CA TRP A 218 1.15 -13.64 -8.95
C TRP A 218 2.02 -14.62 -8.15
N ALA A 219 3.30 -14.29 -7.93
CA ALA A 219 4.26 -15.22 -7.32
C ALA A 219 4.92 -14.64 -6.06
N TRP A 220 4.75 -13.34 -5.79
CA TRP A 220 5.41 -12.71 -4.65
C TRP A 220 4.59 -11.58 -4.03
N ALA A 221 4.60 -11.55 -2.70
CA ALA A 221 4.15 -10.42 -1.88
C ALA A 221 4.92 -10.38 -0.56
N ASN A 222 5.19 -9.20 -0.05
CA ASN A 222 5.86 -9.03 1.23
C ASN A 222 4.87 -9.15 2.38
N ALA A 223 4.84 -10.30 3.07
CA ALA A 223 3.96 -10.52 4.21
C ALA A 223 4.33 -9.65 5.41
N GLY A 224 3.55 -8.60 5.66
CA GLY A 224 3.65 -7.82 6.89
C GLY A 224 3.13 -8.58 8.12
N PRO A 225 3.39 -8.06 9.35
CA PRO A 225 2.95 -8.72 10.59
C PRO A 225 1.44 -8.95 10.68
N GLY A 226 0.64 -8.10 10.04
CA GLY A 226 -0.81 -8.28 9.95
C GLY A 226 -1.20 -9.45 9.08
N ALA A 227 -0.59 -9.56 7.89
CA ALA A 227 -0.80 -10.67 6.97
C ALA A 227 -0.37 -12.01 7.57
N ILE A 228 0.78 -12.05 8.26
CA ILE A 228 1.24 -13.25 8.98
C ILE A 228 0.20 -13.70 10.02
N ARG A 229 -0.36 -12.78 10.81
CA ARG A 229 -1.42 -13.14 11.77
C ARG A 229 -2.69 -13.61 11.05
N GLY A 230 -3.04 -12.99 9.92
CA GLY A 230 -4.15 -13.44 9.08
C GLY A 230 -3.97 -14.88 8.61
N LEU A 231 -2.80 -15.22 8.10
CA LEU A 231 -2.44 -16.61 7.75
C LEU A 231 -2.51 -17.54 8.96
N ASN A 232 -1.94 -17.13 10.11
CA ASN A 232 -1.99 -17.94 11.32
C ASN A 232 -3.44 -18.25 11.73
N ARG A 233 -4.36 -17.28 11.61
CA ARG A 233 -5.81 -17.52 11.85
C ARG A 233 -6.39 -18.53 10.89
N LEU A 234 -6.09 -18.40 9.60
CA LEU A 234 -6.65 -19.29 8.57
C LEU A 234 -6.15 -20.74 8.75
N TYR A 235 -4.88 -20.89 9.11
CA TYR A 235 -4.26 -22.20 9.30
C TYR A 235 -4.36 -22.73 10.75
N GLY A 236 -5.10 -22.04 11.64
CA GLY A 236 -5.30 -22.48 13.03
C GLY A 236 -4.01 -22.54 13.87
N ARG A 237 -3.04 -21.68 13.55
CA ARG A 237 -1.76 -21.57 14.28
C ARG A 237 -1.85 -20.56 15.43
N ASP A 238 -0.89 -20.63 16.36
CA ASP A 238 -0.68 -19.55 17.33
C ASP A 238 -0.47 -18.22 16.58
N LEU A 239 -1.16 -17.15 17.01
CA LEU A 239 -1.10 -15.84 16.37
C LEU A 239 0.29 -15.19 16.43
N ALA A 240 1.12 -15.58 17.42
CA ALA A 240 2.50 -15.13 17.56
C ALA A 240 3.50 -15.97 16.73
N ALA A 241 3.04 -17.04 16.08
CA ALA A 241 3.91 -17.87 15.24
C ALA A 241 4.56 -17.01 14.14
N LYS A 242 5.82 -17.29 13.88
CA LYS A 242 6.65 -16.63 12.87
C LYS A 242 7.11 -17.65 11.81
N PRO A 243 6.23 -18.01 10.87
CA PRO A 243 6.63 -18.87 9.75
C PRO A 243 7.76 -18.21 8.96
N ARG A 244 8.56 -19.02 8.28
CA ARG A 244 9.62 -18.49 7.39
C ARG A 244 9.01 -17.69 6.23
N PRO A 245 9.70 -16.68 5.70
CA PRO A 245 9.20 -15.86 4.58
C PRO A 245 8.76 -16.71 3.37
N GLU A 246 9.51 -17.75 3.02
CA GLU A 246 9.20 -18.64 1.91
C GLU A 246 7.88 -19.40 2.15
N GLN A 247 7.64 -19.82 3.39
CA GLN A 247 6.39 -20.48 3.78
C GLN A 247 5.21 -19.51 3.70
N THR A 248 5.35 -18.30 4.25
CA THR A 248 4.27 -17.30 4.20
C THR A 248 3.93 -16.91 2.77
N ASN A 249 4.94 -16.76 1.89
CA ASN A 249 4.71 -16.48 0.49
C ASN A 249 3.98 -17.63 -0.21
N ALA A 250 4.43 -18.87 -0.02
CA ALA A 250 3.79 -20.05 -0.60
C ALA A 250 2.31 -20.18 -0.18
N GLU A 251 2.01 -19.97 1.12
CA GLU A 251 0.65 -19.99 1.66
C GLU A 251 -0.22 -18.87 1.09
N MET A 252 0.32 -17.66 0.88
CA MET A 252 -0.42 -16.57 0.22
C MET A 252 -0.73 -16.89 -1.24
N ILE A 253 0.20 -17.50 -1.97
CA ILE A 253 0.00 -17.88 -3.36
C ILE A 253 -1.03 -19.01 -3.48
N GLU A 254 -0.98 -20.03 -2.62
CA GLU A 254 -2.00 -21.08 -2.54
C GLU A 254 -3.39 -20.47 -2.30
N LEU A 255 -3.51 -19.60 -1.28
CA LEU A 255 -4.76 -18.89 -0.96
C LEU A 255 -5.27 -18.04 -2.13
N MET A 256 -4.37 -17.34 -2.83
CA MET A 256 -4.70 -16.57 -4.03
C MET A 256 -5.30 -17.47 -5.13
N GLN A 257 -4.67 -18.61 -5.38
CA GLN A 257 -5.13 -19.55 -6.40
C GLN A 257 -6.52 -20.10 -6.07
N GLU A 258 -6.75 -20.47 -4.82
CA GLU A 258 -8.05 -20.96 -4.37
C GLU A 258 -9.13 -19.89 -4.42
N LEU A 259 -8.85 -18.65 -4.00
CA LEU A 259 -9.79 -17.52 -4.08
C LEU A 259 -10.12 -17.17 -5.53
N ASN A 260 -9.14 -17.18 -6.43
CA ASN A 260 -9.38 -16.98 -7.86
C ASN A 260 -10.23 -18.12 -8.46
N ALA A 261 -10.04 -19.36 -8.00
CA ALA A 261 -10.86 -20.49 -8.43
C ALA A 261 -12.30 -20.39 -7.91
N LEU A 262 -12.52 -19.86 -6.70
CA LEU A 262 -13.85 -19.56 -6.17
C LEU A 262 -14.51 -18.44 -6.96
N ASP A 263 -13.77 -17.38 -7.30
CA ASP A 263 -14.26 -16.28 -8.11
C ASP A 263 -14.72 -16.75 -9.49
N ALA A 264 -13.94 -17.61 -10.16
CA ALA A 264 -14.33 -18.21 -11.44
C ALA A 264 -15.61 -19.07 -11.38
N ARG A 265 -16.00 -19.54 -10.19
CA ARG A 265 -17.21 -20.35 -9.96
C ARG A 265 -18.46 -19.54 -9.59
N GLY A 266 -18.43 -18.22 -9.65
CA GLY A 266 -19.60 -17.40 -9.42
C GLY A 266 -19.46 -16.20 -8.50
N PHE A 267 -18.25 -15.91 -8.03
CA PHE A 267 -17.95 -14.66 -7.31
C PHE A 267 -17.77 -13.46 -8.26
N ASN A 268 -17.73 -13.72 -9.58
CA ASN A 268 -17.45 -12.74 -10.62
C ASN A 268 -18.39 -11.52 -10.64
N GLU A 269 -19.63 -11.69 -10.24
CA GLU A 269 -20.59 -10.58 -10.16
C GLU A 269 -20.33 -9.67 -8.95
N THR A 270 -19.61 -10.18 -7.95
CA THR A 270 -19.36 -9.49 -6.67
C THR A 270 -18.09 -8.66 -6.72
N PHE A 271 -17.04 -9.17 -7.35
CA PHE A 271 -15.76 -8.49 -7.44
C PHE A 271 -15.59 -7.87 -8.83
N GLY A 272 -15.86 -6.57 -8.95
CA GLY A 272 -15.57 -5.82 -10.16
C GLY A 272 -14.05 -5.80 -10.44
N PRO A 273 -13.60 -5.71 -11.72
CA PRO A 273 -12.19 -5.54 -12.01
C PRO A 273 -11.66 -4.26 -11.35
N PRO A 274 -10.39 -4.24 -10.90
CA PRO A 274 -9.75 -3.01 -10.45
C PRO A 274 -9.83 -1.97 -11.58
N GLN A 275 -10.31 -0.79 -11.27
CA GLN A 275 -10.68 0.21 -12.29
C GLN A 275 -9.59 1.24 -12.59
N LEU A 276 -8.40 1.11 -12.01
CA LEU A 276 -7.35 2.10 -12.16
C LEU A 276 -6.26 1.60 -13.11
N GLY A 277 -6.41 1.96 -14.38
CA GLY A 277 -5.32 2.15 -15.35
C GLY A 277 -4.40 0.98 -15.71
N SER A 278 -4.46 -0.13 -15.00
CA SER A 278 -3.73 -1.34 -15.40
C SER A 278 -4.67 -2.29 -16.07
N PRO A 279 -4.38 -2.72 -17.31
CA PRO A 279 -5.10 -3.84 -17.88
C PRO A 279 -4.90 -5.04 -16.95
N HIS A 280 -5.97 -5.48 -16.33
CA HIS A 280 -5.95 -6.68 -15.52
C HIS A 280 -5.91 -7.88 -16.47
N VAL A 281 -4.70 -8.26 -16.85
CA VAL A 281 -4.45 -9.44 -17.70
C VAL A 281 -4.02 -10.55 -16.76
N GLY A 282 -4.95 -11.41 -16.37
CA GLY A 282 -4.65 -12.55 -15.52
C GLY A 282 -5.74 -12.87 -14.49
N PRO A 283 -5.44 -13.66 -13.47
CA PRO A 283 -6.34 -13.92 -12.35
C PRO A 283 -6.78 -12.62 -11.67
N ARG A 284 -7.96 -12.59 -11.12
CA ARG A 284 -8.56 -11.39 -10.53
C ARG A 284 -7.76 -10.86 -9.34
N PHE A 285 -7.37 -11.76 -8.42
CA PHE A 285 -6.56 -11.42 -7.26
C PHE A 285 -5.09 -11.63 -7.57
N GLU A 286 -4.28 -10.63 -7.31
CA GLU A 286 -2.82 -10.69 -7.30
C GLU A 286 -2.31 -11.06 -5.90
N ALA A 287 -1.04 -11.47 -5.79
CA ALA A 287 -0.44 -11.81 -4.50
C ALA A 287 -0.52 -10.67 -3.47
N ARG A 288 -0.38 -9.40 -3.92
CA ARG A 288 -0.52 -8.20 -3.08
C ARG A 288 -1.94 -8.00 -2.54
N ASP A 289 -2.98 -8.40 -3.28
CA ASP A 289 -4.38 -8.29 -2.81
C ASP A 289 -4.62 -9.26 -1.66
N ILE A 290 -3.99 -10.41 -1.72
CA ILE A 290 -4.05 -11.41 -0.64
C ILE A 290 -3.30 -10.92 0.60
N GLU A 291 -2.08 -10.43 0.44
CA GLU A 291 -1.30 -9.86 1.57
C GLU A 291 -2.10 -8.80 2.30
N HIS A 292 -2.62 -7.84 1.54
CA HIS A 292 -3.39 -6.73 2.07
C HIS A 292 -4.69 -7.20 2.75
N THR A 293 -5.43 -8.10 2.09
CA THR A 293 -6.67 -8.66 2.63
C THR A 293 -6.43 -9.43 3.92
N LEU A 294 -5.35 -10.19 4.04
CA LEU A 294 -4.99 -10.92 5.26
C LEU A 294 -4.77 -9.98 6.45
N CYS A 295 -4.13 -8.83 6.22
CA CYS A 295 -3.95 -7.80 7.25
C CYS A 295 -5.30 -7.25 7.74
N GLU A 296 -6.22 -6.95 6.81
CA GLU A 296 -7.55 -6.46 7.12
C GLU A 296 -8.43 -7.55 7.77
N PHE A 297 -8.30 -8.80 7.35
CA PHE A 297 -8.98 -9.95 7.92
C PHE A 297 -8.52 -10.22 9.38
N ASP A 298 -7.21 -10.16 9.69
CA ASP A 298 -6.74 -10.22 11.08
C ASP A 298 -7.36 -9.10 11.93
N LYS A 299 -7.42 -7.89 11.40
CA LYS A 299 -8.04 -6.74 12.08
C LYS A 299 -9.53 -6.98 12.35
N TYR A 300 -10.26 -7.51 11.39
CA TYR A 300 -11.67 -7.86 11.50
C TYR A 300 -11.89 -8.95 12.57
N GLU A 301 -11.21 -10.08 12.43
CA GLU A 301 -11.33 -11.23 13.34
C GLU A 301 -10.97 -10.88 14.79
N ARG A 302 -9.90 -10.11 14.98
CA ARG A 302 -9.48 -9.65 16.31
C ARG A 302 -10.59 -8.88 17.03
N VAL A 303 -11.33 -8.04 16.32
CA VAL A 303 -12.43 -7.27 16.91
C VAL A 303 -13.67 -8.15 17.09
N ARG A 304 -14.01 -8.96 16.08
CA ARG A 304 -15.14 -9.88 16.11
C ARG A 304 -15.05 -10.88 17.25
N LEU A 305 -13.84 -11.37 17.53
CA LEU A 305 -13.57 -12.35 18.60
C LEU A 305 -13.26 -11.70 19.97
N ASN A 306 -13.38 -10.36 20.08
CA ASN A 306 -13.03 -9.62 21.30
C ASN A 306 -11.56 -9.76 21.76
N GLU A 307 -10.63 -10.05 20.86
CA GLU A 307 -9.18 -10.16 21.13
C GLU A 307 -8.47 -8.80 21.09
N GLY A 308 -9.18 -7.72 20.80
CA GLY A 308 -8.65 -6.37 20.75
C GLY A 308 -9.66 -5.33 20.26
N LYS A 309 -9.21 -4.07 20.22
CA LYS A 309 -10.07 -2.94 19.84
C LYS A 309 -9.73 -2.42 18.46
N MET A 310 -10.72 -1.85 17.78
CA MET A 310 -10.53 -1.07 16.56
C MET A 310 -9.75 0.22 16.91
N ARG A 311 -8.62 0.44 16.23
CA ARG A 311 -7.81 1.66 16.43
C ARG A 311 -8.46 2.90 15.81
N SER A 312 -9.18 2.73 14.72
CA SER A 312 -9.78 3.81 13.95
C SER A 312 -11.23 3.48 13.66
N LYS A 313 -12.14 4.33 14.14
CA LYS A 313 -13.58 4.18 13.91
C LYS A 313 -13.97 4.85 12.59
N TYR A 314 -15.02 4.33 11.98
CA TYR A 314 -15.68 4.87 10.81
C TYR A 314 -17.08 5.36 11.18
N ASP A 315 -17.37 6.61 10.90
CA ASP A 315 -18.72 7.16 11.05
C ASP A 315 -19.39 7.20 9.67
N TRP A 316 -20.18 6.18 9.37
CA TRP A 316 -20.86 6.05 8.09
C TRP A 316 -21.88 7.16 7.84
N ARG A 317 -22.36 7.86 8.89
CA ARG A 317 -23.30 9.00 8.77
C ARG A 317 -22.65 10.23 8.16
N LYS A 318 -21.31 10.32 8.30
CA LYS A 318 -20.49 11.40 7.73
C LYS A 318 -19.84 11.01 6.40
N ALA A 319 -20.13 9.82 5.91
CA ALA A 319 -19.54 9.36 4.67
C ALA A 319 -20.10 10.15 3.48
N THR A 320 -19.21 10.79 2.73
CA THR A 320 -19.56 11.35 1.43
C THR A 320 -19.73 10.24 0.40
N THR A 321 -20.58 10.45 -0.58
CA THR A 321 -20.72 9.57 -1.74
C THR A 321 -19.35 9.40 -2.40
N LEU A 322 -19.01 8.19 -2.82
CA LEU A 322 -17.82 7.95 -3.62
C LEU A 322 -18.07 8.57 -5.00
N ALA A 323 -17.29 9.61 -5.34
CA ALA A 323 -17.35 10.24 -6.66
C ALA A 323 -16.73 9.33 -7.73
#